data_db4da94ef6499a945031bcf28b788209
#
_entry.id   db4da94ef6499a945031bcf28b788209
#
_cell.length_a   1.000
_cell.length_b   1.000
_cell.length_c   1.000
_cell.angle_alpha   90.00
_cell.angle_beta   90.00
_cell.angle_gamma   90.00
#
_symmetry.space_group_name_H-M   'P 1'
#
loop_
_entity.id
_entity.type
_entity.pdbx_description
1 polymer ?
#
loop_
_entity_poly.entity_id
_entity_poly.type
_entity_poly.pdbx_seq_one_letter_code
_entity_poly.pdbx_strand_id
1 'polypeptide(L)'
;QLRESIINGCYPLKEYPPHIHKKLITIVNKCIHVDPNERYQSVLDVLNDLSAISDGVLDWRLQMTKPTNGTCEWQKKSGDAILSIVFDAENSSTTGFRLYDDGRKRRATNLTISSGCTPTKLYRLLKDN
;
A
#
# COMPACT_ATOMS: atom_id res chain seq x y z
N GLN A 1 -6.21 17.65 -24.90
CA GLN A 1 -6.88 16.50 -24.26
C GLN A 1 -6.43 16.33 -22.78
N LEU A 2 -5.15 15.99 -22.50
CA LEU A 2 -4.69 15.77 -21.10
C LEU A 2 -4.83 17.03 -20.24
N ARG A 3 -4.44 18.18 -20.76
CA ARG A 3 -4.53 19.48 -20.08
C ARG A 3 -5.98 19.87 -19.77
N GLU A 4 -6.90 19.64 -20.68
CA GLU A 4 -8.33 19.89 -20.50
C GLU A 4 -8.93 18.94 -19.47
N SER A 5 -8.56 17.67 -19.50
CA SER A 5 -8.97 16.71 -18.47
C SER A 5 -8.49 17.11 -17.08
N ILE A 6 -7.28 17.66 -16.98
CA ILE A 6 -6.73 18.19 -15.73
C ILE A 6 -7.55 19.38 -15.23
N ILE A 7 -7.83 20.36 -16.10
CA ILE A 7 -8.59 21.57 -15.75
C ILE A 7 -10.02 21.24 -15.33
N ASN A 8 -10.64 20.27 -15.99
CA ASN A 8 -12.02 19.85 -15.72
C ASN A 8 -12.14 18.84 -14.57
N GLY A 9 -11.04 18.49 -13.89
CA GLY A 9 -11.04 17.51 -12.80
C GLY A 9 -11.30 16.08 -13.23
N CYS A 10 -11.32 15.82 -14.53
CA CYS A 10 -11.50 14.49 -15.12
C CYS A 10 -10.16 13.74 -15.14
N TYR A 11 -9.62 13.43 -13.95
CA TYR A 11 -8.47 12.54 -13.85
C TYR A 11 -8.89 11.08 -13.99
N PRO A 12 -8.02 10.21 -14.50
CA PRO A 12 -8.24 8.79 -14.31
C PRO A 12 -8.41 8.51 -12.81
N LEU A 13 -9.32 7.60 -12.48
CA LEU A 13 -9.56 7.17 -11.10
C LEU A 13 -8.23 6.81 -10.46
N LYS A 14 -7.93 7.46 -9.33
CA LYS A 14 -6.72 7.19 -8.58
C LYS A 14 -6.92 5.91 -7.80
N GLU A 15 -6.37 4.83 -8.32
CA GLU A 15 -6.33 3.56 -7.63
C GLU A 15 -5.07 3.50 -6.77
N TYR A 16 -5.27 3.39 -5.47
CA TYR A 16 -4.18 3.23 -4.52
C TYR A 16 -4.09 1.77 -4.10
N PRO A 17 -2.88 1.19 -4.08
CA PRO A 17 -2.69 -0.14 -3.52
C PRO A 17 -3.24 -0.24 -2.09
N PRO A 18 -3.78 -1.39 -1.68
CA PRO A 18 -4.50 -1.53 -0.41
C PRO A 18 -3.64 -1.31 0.85
N HIS A 19 -2.32 -1.32 0.72
CA HIS A 19 -1.38 -1.05 1.82
C HIS A 19 -1.15 0.44 2.07
N ILE A 20 -1.63 1.33 1.20
CA ILE A 20 -1.43 2.77 1.38
C ILE A 20 -2.31 3.29 2.52
N HIS A 21 -1.69 3.96 3.47
CA HIS A 21 -2.38 4.55 4.62
C HIS A 21 -3.41 5.60 4.17
N LYS A 22 -4.64 5.54 4.73
CA LYS A 22 -5.73 6.46 4.34
C LYS A 22 -5.37 7.93 4.50
N LYS A 23 -4.66 8.31 5.57
CA LYS A 23 -4.19 9.68 5.76
C LYS A 23 -3.23 10.11 4.64
N LEU A 24 -2.34 9.21 4.18
CA LEU A 24 -1.44 9.51 3.07
C LEU A 24 -2.23 9.76 1.78
N ILE A 25 -3.26 8.96 1.51
CA ILE A 25 -4.17 9.17 0.37
C ILE A 25 -4.84 10.55 0.47
N THR A 26 -5.31 10.92 1.67
CA THR A 26 -5.92 12.25 1.91
C THR A 26 -4.94 13.38 1.65
N ILE A 27 -3.71 13.26 2.14
CA ILE A 27 -2.65 14.28 1.93
C ILE A 27 -2.35 14.42 0.45
N VAL A 28 -2.13 13.31 -0.26
CA VAL A 28 -1.86 13.32 -1.71
C VAL A 28 -3.02 13.96 -2.47
N ASN A 29 -4.26 13.56 -2.18
CA ASN A 29 -5.45 14.13 -2.85
C ASN A 29 -5.59 15.63 -2.60
N LYS A 30 -5.27 16.10 -1.39
CA LYS A 30 -5.27 17.53 -1.06
C LYS A 30 -4.15 18.28 -1.80
N CYS A 31 -2.94 17.72 -1.90
CA CYS A 31 -1.84 18.31 -2.66
C CYS A 31 -2.17 18.56 -4.13
N ILE A 32 -2.94 17.65 -4.74
CA ILE A 32 -3.26 17.68 -6.17
C ILE A 32 -4.72 18.05 -6.45
N HIS A 33 -5.38 18.71 -5.49
CA HIS A 33 -6.74 19.18 -5.66
C HIS A 33 -6.85 20.13 -6.88
N VAL A 34 -7.99 20.07 -7.61
CA VAL A 34 -8.18 20.89 -8.82
C VAL A 34 -8.21 22.37 -8.46
N ASP A 35 -8.96 22.73 -7.41
CA ASP A 35 -8.98 24.10 -6.88
C ASP A 35 -7.70 24.37 -6.08
N PRO A 36 -6.88 25.37 -6.46
CA PRO A 36 -5.68 25.74 -5.71
C PRO A 36 -5.95 26.17 -4.26
N ASN A 37 -7.12 26.73 -3.97
CA ASN A 37 -7.48 27.17 -2.62
C ASN A 37 -7.72 26.00 -1.67
N GLU A 38 -8.11 24.86 -2.22
CA GLU A 38 -8.30 23.61 -1.47
C GLU A 38 -7.00 22.80 -1.27
N ARG A 39 -5.90 23.25 -1.87
CA ARG A 39 -4.59 22.65 -1.66
C ARG A 39 -3.97 23.10 -0.34
N TYR A 40 -2.88 22.45 0.05
CA TYR A 40 -2.04 23.00 1.11
C TYR A 40 -1.46 24.35 0.69
N GLN A 41 -1.56 25.34 1.57
CA GLN A 41 -1.03 26.69 1.32
C GLN A 41 0.42 26.81 1.82
N SER A 42 0.90 25.85 2.60
CA SER A 42 2.25 25.82 3.15
C SER A 42 2.84 24.42 3.08
N VAL A 43 4.14 24.34 2.78
CA VAL A 43 4.90 23.09 2.86
C VAL A 43 4.93 22.56 4.30
N LEU A 44 4.93 23.46 5.28
CA LEU A 44 4.92 23.11 6.70
C LEU A 44 3.66 22.32 7.09
N ASP A 45 2.52 22.68 6.55
CA ASP A 45 1.26 21.96 6.80
C ASP A 45 1.31 20.55 6.23
N VAL A 46 1.89 20.36 5.04
CA VAL A 46 2.13 19.04 4.47
C VAL A 46 3.04 18.19 5.37
N LEU A 47 4.14 18.78 5.86
CA LEU A 47 5.09 18.10 6.74
C LEU A 47 4.45 17.71 8.08
N ASN A 48 3.63 18.59 8.66
CA ASN A 48 2.90 18.32 9.89
C ASN A 48 1.94 17.14 9.72
N ASP A 49 1.15 17.13 8.64
CA ASP A 49 0.22 16.04 8.36
C ASP A 49 0.94 14.72 8.05
N LEU A 50 2.08 14.77 7.35
CA LEU A 50 2.92 13.60 7.09
C LEU A 50 3.55 13.05 8.38
N SER A 51 4.04 13.92 9.26
CA SER A 51 4.67 13.51 10.53
C SER A 51 3.71 12.80 11.48
N ALA A 52 2.40 13.04 11.31
CA ALA A 52 1.35 12.36 12.07
C ALA A 52 1.07 10.92 11.61
N ILE A 53 1.78 10.44 10.57
CA ILE A 53 1.68 9.07 10.07
C ILE A 53 2.84 8.27 10.66
N SER A 54 2.56 7.46 11.68
CA SER A 54 3.52 6.54 12.31
C SER A 54 2.99 5.11 12.26
N ASP A 55 2.97 4.52 11.08
CA ASP A 55 2.35 3.20 10.89
C ASP A 55 3.38 2.20 10.32
N GLY A 56 3.48 1.02 10.92
CA GLY A 56 4.37 -0.06 10.50
C GLY A 56 4.10 -0.58 9.07
N VAL A 57 2.98 -0.18 8.47
CA VAL A 57 2.66 -0.48 7.07
C VAL A 57 3.69 0.15 6.11
N LEU A 58 4.31 1.27 6.48
CA LEU A 58 5.31 1.95 5.66
C LEU A 58 6.62 1.15 5.49
N ASP A 59 6.85 0.17 6.33
CA ASP A 59 8.02 -0.72 6.23
C ASP A 59 7.87 -1.76 5.11
N TRP A 60 6.65 -1.98 4.65
CA TRP A 60 6.36 -2.92 3.59
C TRP A 60 6.57 -2.29 2.21
N ARG A 61 7.38 -2.94 1.40
CA ARG A 61 7.64 -2.54 0.01
C ARG A 61 6.84 -3.40 -0.93
N LEU A 62 6.00 -2.76 -1.75
CA LEU A 62 5.33 -3.45 -2.84
C LEU A 62 6.39 -3.88 -3.87
N GLN A 63 6.51 -5.17 -4.08
CA GLN A 63 7.21 -5.78 -5.20
C GLN A 63 6.25 -5.78 -6.41
N MET A 64 6.70 -6.20 -7.57
CA MET A 64 5.88 -6.09 -8.78
C MET A 64 4.46 -6.66 -8.61
N THR A 65 3.47 -5.85 -8.98
CA THR A 65 2.16 -6.36 -9.39
C THR A 65 2.34 -7.09 -10.71
N LYS A 66 2.03 -8.39 -10.76
CA LYS A 66 1.91 -9.07 -12.05
C LYS A 66 0.54 -8.73 -12.62
N PRO A 67 0.45 -7.94 -13.72
CA PRO A 67 -0.83 -7.48 -14.25
C PRO A 67 -1.74 -8.63 -14.73
N THR A 68 -1.15 -9.79 -15.00
CA THR A 68 -1.83 -10.93 -15.61
C THR A 68 -2.62 -11.80 -14.64
N ASN A 69 -2.34 -11.76 -13.34
CA ASN A 69 -2.94 -12.72 -12.39
C ASN A 69 -3.56 -12.05 -11.14
N GLY A 70 -3.71 -10.73 -11.09
CA GLY A 70 -4.29 -10.05 -9.92
C GLY A 70 -3.51 -10.25 -8.60
N THR A 71 -2.26 -10.72 -8.68
CA THR A 71 -1.43 -10.97 -7.49
C THR A 71 -0.53 -9.79 -7.18
N CYS A 72 -0.47 -9.42 -5.90
CA CYS A 72 0.45 -8.40 -5.37
C CYS A 72 1.35 -9.04 -4.33
N GLU A 73 2.61 -8.66 -4.31
CA GLU A 73 3.58 -9.12 -3.31
C GLU A 73 4.16 -7.93 -2.55
N TRP A 74 4.19 -8.02 -1.22
CA TRP A 74 4.87 -7.08 -0.34
C TRP A 74 5.98 -7.77 0.42
N GLN A 75 7.07 -7.06 0.59
CA GLN A 75 8.22 -7.55 1.35
C GLN A 75 8.62 -6.54 2.43
N LYS A 76 9.04 -7.05 3.59
CA LYS A 76 9.55 -6.29 4.73
C LYS A 76 10.76 -7.00 5.32
N LYS A 77 11.83 -6.28 5.63
CA LYS A 77 12.95 -6.83 6.36
C LYS A 77 12.60 -7.01 7.85
N SER A 78 12.85 -8.17 8.39
CA SER A 78 12.59 -8.50 9.80
C SER A 78 13.72 -9.35 10.36
N GLY A 79 14.67 -8.69 11.04
CA GLY A 79 15.88 -9.34 11.55
C GLY A 79 16.75 -9.92 10.43
N ASP A 80 17.00 -11.21 10.51
CA ASP A 80 17.78 -12.02 9.55
C ASP A 80 16.95 -12.58 8.39
N ALA A 81 15.68 -12.21 8.30
CA ALA A 81 14.78 -12.72 7.28
C ALA A 81 14.04 -11.58 6.57
N ILE A 82 13.57 -11.87 5.36
CA ILE A 82 12.61 -11.06 4.63
C ILE A 82 11.23 -11.72 4.78
N LEU A 83 10.29 -10.98 5.35
CA LEU A 83 8.88 -11.37 5.31
C LEU A 83 8.34 -11.05 3.93
N SER A 84 7.61 -12.00 3.33
CA SER A 84 6.93 -11.83 2.05
C SER A 84 5.47 -12.22 2.22
N ILE A 85 4.57 -11.37 1.72
CA ILE A 85 3.13 -11.64 1.64
C ILE A 85 2.72 -11.54 0.18
N VAL A 86 2.15 -12.61 -0.34
CA VAL A 86 1.53 -12.64 -1.65
C VAL A 86 0.01 -12.61 -1.47
N PHE A 87 -0.63 -11.60 -2.01
CA PHE A 87 -2.09 -11.47 -2.07
C PHE A 87 -2.59 -11.90 -3.43
N ASP A 88 -3.55 -12.80 -3.44
CA ASP A 88 -4.26 -13.27 -4.61
C ASP A 88 -5.68 -12.66 -4.60
N ALA A 89 -5.95 -11.76 -5.53
CA ALA A 89 -7.22 -11.06 -5.62
C ALA A 89 -8.36 -11.99 -6.06
N GLU A 90 -8.08 -12.97 -6.93
CA GLU A 90 -9.09 -13.91 -7.45
C GLU A 90 -9.63 -14.80 -6.34
N ASN A 91 -8.74 -15.32 -5.48
CA ASN A 91 -9.10 -16.20 -4.38
C ASN A 91 -9.34 -15.43 -3.07
N SER A 92 -9.15 -14.12 -3.06
CA SER A 92 -9.23 -13.31 -1.84
C SER A 92 -8.42 -13.92 -0.70
N SER A 93 -7.19 -14.30 -0.99
CA SER A 93 -6.30 -15.01 -0.07
C SER A 93 -4.93 -14.36 0.06
N THR A 94 -4.24 -14.62 1.17
CA THR A 94 -2.84 -14.26 1.34
C THR A 94 -2.01 -15.48 1.67
N THR A 95 -0.78 -15.53 1.18
CA THR A 95 0.21 -16.52 1.56
C THR A 95 1.47 -15.81 2.04
N GLY A 96 1.84 -16.06 3.28
CA GLY A 96 3.02 -15.47 3.89
C GLY A 96 4.22 -16.41 3.94
N PHE A 97 5.41 -15.84 3.77
CA PHE A 97 6.68 -16.56 3.84
C PHE A 97 7.72 -15.77 4.62
N ARG A 98 8.67 -16.49 5.21
CA ARG A 98 9.96 -16.01 5.69
C ARG A 98 11.05 -16.51 4.77
N LEU A 99 11.80 -15.60 4.17
CA LEU A 99 12.92 -15.88 3.27
C LEU A 99 14.21 -15.54 4.01
N TYR A 100 15.11 -16.50 4.13
CA TYR A 100 16.40 -16.33 4.81
C TYR A 100 17.53 -16.19 3.80
N ASP A 101 18.61 -15.54 4.18
CA ASP A 101 19.77 -15.27 3.31
C ASP A 101 20.46 -16.57 2.84
N ASP A 102 20.30 -17.65 3.58
CA ASP A 102 20.81 -19.00 3.22
C ASP A 102 19.92 -19.75 2.20
N GLY A 103 18.90 -19.07 1.66
CA GLY A 103 17.96 -19.63 0.68
C GLY A 103 16.81 -20.45 1.29
N ARG A 104 16.76 -20.64 2.60
CA ARG A 104 15.62 -21.31 3.24
C ARG A 104 14.36 -20.45 3.11
N LYS A 105 13.25 -21.11 2.78
CA LYS A 105 11.91 -20.51 2.71
C LYS A 105 10.99 -21.24 3.68
N ARG A 106 10.39 -20.51 4.62
CA ARG A 106 9.41 -21.07 5.56
C ARG A 106 8.07 -20.36 5.42
N ARG A 107 6.98 -21.13 5.51
CA ARG A 107 5.63 -20.54 5.53
C ARG A 107 5.40 -19.77 6.83
N ALA A 108 4.87 -18.57 6.73
CA ALA A 108 4.47 -17.75 7.87
C ALA A 108 2.95 -17.82 8.03
N THR A 109 2.48 -18.65 8.96
CA THR A 109 1.05 -18.89 9.19
C THR A 109 0.30 -17.67 9.66
N ASN A 110 0.96 -16.81 10.46
CA ASN A 110 0.43 -15.52 10.92
C ASN A 110 0.19 -14.51 9.77
N LEU A 111 0.82 -14.71 8.62
CA LEU A 111 0.68 -13.89 7.42
C LEU A 111 -0.20 -14.57 6.34
N THR A 112 -0.81 -15.70 6.66
CA THR A 112 -1.58 -16.50 5.70
C THR A 112 -3.06 -16.45 6.04
N ILE A 113 -3.88 -16.04 5.07
CA ILE A 113 -5.35 -16.07 5.11
C ILE A 113 -5.82 -16.88 3.91
N SER A 114 -6.45 -18.02 4.15
CA SER A 114 -6.83 -18.97 3.09
C SER A 114 -7.95 -18.46 2.18
N SER A 115 -8.85 -17.62 2.70
CA SER A 115 -9.95 -17.04 1.93
C SER A 115 -10.58 -15.83 2.65
N GLY A 116 -11.31 -15.00 1.91
CA GLY A 116 -12.04 -13.85 2.47
C GLY A 116 -11.11 -12.74 3.00
N CYS A 117 -9.92 -12.61 2.41
CA CYS A 117 -9.03 -11.50 2.67
C CYS A 117 -9.51 -10.26 1.90
N THR A 118 -10.17 -9.36 2.61
CA THR A 118 -10.56 -8.05 2.07
C THR A 118 -9.37 -7.08 2.11
N PRO A 119 -9.39 -5.97 1.34
CA PRO A 119 -8.36 -4.93 1.43
C PRO A 119 -8.14 -4.40 2.85
N THR A 120 -9.21 -4.30 3.65
CA THR A 120 -9.12 -3.89 5.06
C THR A 120 -8.41 -4.92 5.93
N LYS A 121 -8.66 -6.21 5.71
CA LYS A 121 -7.96 -7.29 6.41
C LYS A 121 -6.49 -7.35 6.00
N LEU A 122 -6.21 -7.19 4.71
CA LEU A 122 -4.84 -7.12 4.19
C LEU A 122 -4.07 -5.95 4.82
N TYR A 123 -4.67 -4.74 4.85
CA TYR A 123 -4.07 -3.59 5.50
C TYR A 123 -3.74 -3.87 6.97
N ARG A 124 -4.68 -4.47 7.71
CA ARG A 124 -4.49 -4.84 9.11
C ARG A 124 -3.35 -5.86 9.28
N LEU A 125 -3.32 -6.88 8.41
CA LEU A 125 -2.26 -7.89 8.40
C LEU A 125 -0.87 -7.28 8.21
N LEU A 126 -0.74 -6.32 7.29
CA LEU A 126 0.51 -5.59 7.04
C LEU A 126 0.87 -4.68 8.22
N LYS A 127 -0.11 -4.03 8.85
CA LYS A 127 0.09 -3.12 9.97
C LYS A 127 0.56 -3.84 11.24
N ASP A 128 0.01 -5.01 11.52
CA ASP A 128 0.21 -5.73 12.79
C ASP A 128 1.47 -6.61 12.77
N ASN A 129 2.17 -6.74 11.63
CA ASN A 129 3.37 -7.52 11.42
C ASN A 129 4.52 -6.67 10.85
#